data_53da2ee12d251333188666000454e081
#
_entry.id   53da2ee12d251333188666000454e081
#
_cell.length_a   1.000
_cell.length_b   1.000
_cell.length_c   1.000
_cell.angle_alpha   90.00
_cell.angle_beta   90.00
_cell.angle_gamma   90.00
#
_symmetry.space_group_name_H-M   'P 1'
#
loop_
_entity.id
_entity.type
_entity.pdbx_description
1 polymer ?
#
loop_
_entity_poly.entity_id
_entity_poly.type
_entity_poly.pdbx_seq_one_letter_code
_entity_poly.pdbx_strand_id
1 'polypeptide(L)'
;MADNIDELHRKIKDLEGEVAYLNAQLKQDNRFGLHWIDVPEAFEAGGENAIPILEEVPDLSITTDDGKPTHILIEGDNYHALTCLNYTHQGKVDVIYIDPPYNTGSDGFTYKDKRFLDKYPDGTQLPKNHPLRHSSWLSFMDKRMKLASSLLKEDGVIYISINEEEYANLKLLCDSVFGYSNYITILR
;
A
#
# COMPACT_ATOMS: atom_id res chain seq x y z
N MET A 1 35.26 30.16 17.08
CA MET A 1 34.43 29.50 18.11
C MET A 1 33.05 30.13 18.26
N ALA A 2 32.94 31.46 18.28
CA ALA A 2 31.64 32.15 18.37
C ALA A 2 30.74 31.87 17.14
N ASP A 3 31.27 31.90 15.92
CA ASP A 3 30.52 31.64 14.68
C ASP A 3 29.87 30.23 14.63
N ASN A 4 30.53 29.26 15.26
CA ASN A 4 30.02 27.88 15.31
C ASN A 4 28.85 27.73 16.31
N ILE A 5 28.83 28.55 17.37
CA ILE A 5 27.75 28.57 18.38
C ILE A 5 26.49 29.23 17.78
N ASP A 6 26.65 30.32 17.04
CA ASP A 6 25.54 31.01 16.39
C ASP A 6 24.91 30.17 15.28
N GLU A 7 25.72 29.41 14.54
CA GLU A 7 25.21 28.47 13.54
C GLU A 7 24.44 27.29 14.18
N LEU A 8 24.94 26.78 15.30
CA LEU A 8 24.25 25.73 16.09
C LEU A 8 22.90 26.23 16.66
N HIS A 9 22.87 27.44 17.20
CA HIS A 9 21.64 28.03 17.71
C HIS A 9 20.59 28.22 16.61
N ARG A 10 21.01 28.63 15.39
CA ARG A 10 20.13 28.76 14.23
C ARG A 10 19.54 27.40 13.85
N LYS A 11 20.39 26.38 13.79
CA LYS A 11 19.98 25.01 13.43
C LYS A 11 19.05 24.37 14.48
N ILE A 12 19.28 24.66 15.76
CA ILE A 12 18.35 24.24 16.84
C ILE A 12 16.98 24.90 16.65
N LYS A 13 16.93 26.20 16.40
CA LYS A 13 15.69 26.93 16.19
C LYS A 13 14.91 26.44 14.97
N ASP A 14 15.61 26.10 13.89
CA ASP A 14 15.00 25.54 12.68
C ASP A 14 14.41 24.15 12.95
N LEU A 15 15.14 23.29 13.67
CA LEU A 15 14.66 21.96 14.07
C LEU A 15 13.48 22.04 15.07
N GLU A 16 13.51 22.98 16.01
CA GLU A 16 12.37 23.22 16.92
C GLU A 16 11.12 23.66 16.14
N GLY A 17 11.28 24.47 15.11
CA GLY A 17 10.20 24.87 14.19
C GLY A 17 9.63 23.69 13.41
N GLU A 18 10.49 22.82 12.89
CA GLU A 18 10.10 21.61 12.16
C GLU A 18 9.37 20.60 13.08
N VAL A 19 9.88 20.38 14.30
CA VAL A 19 9.23 19.53 15.30
C VAL A 19 7.86 20.11 15.70
N ALA A 20 7.74 21.43 15.89
CA ALA A 20 6.46 22.07 16.17
C ALA A 20 5.45 21.92 15.04
N TYR A 21 5.91 22.04 13.78
CA TYR A 21 5.09 21.84 12.58
C TYR A 21 4.61 20.38 12.47
N LEU A 22 5.52 19.41 12.62
CA LEU A 22 5.18 17.98 12.59
C LEU A 22 4.23 17.58 13.72
N ASN A 23 4.44 18.13 14.94
CA ASN A 23 3.52 17.91 16.06
C ASN A 23 2.14 18.53 15.82
N ALA A 24 2.06 19.67 15.12
CA ALA A 24 0.79 20.27 14.73
C ALA A 24 0.06 19.42 13.69
N GLN A 25 0.78 18.86 12.71
CA GLN A 25 0.22 17.90 11.75
C GLN A 25 -0.27 16.64 12.47
N LEU A 26 0.54 16.03 13.33
CA LEU A 26 0.14 14.87 14.14
C LEU A 26 -1.10 15.14 15.00
N LYS A 27 -1.27 16.35 15.52
CA LYS A 27 -2.47 16.74 16.26
C LYS A 27 -3.70 16.96 15.37
N GLN A 28 -3.51 17.39 14.12
CA GLN A 28 -4.58 17.46 13.13
C GLN A 28 -4.98 16.06 12.63
N ASP A 29 -4.04 15.13 12.57
CA ASP A 29 -4.26 13.74 12.16
C ASP A 29 -4.77 12.84 13.31
N ASN A 30 -4.94 13.35 14.52
CA ASN A 30 -5.62 12.66 15.64
C ASN A 30 -7.13 12.47 15.36
N ARG A 31 -7.46 12.03 14.16
CA ARG A 31 -8.79 11.52 13.82
C ARG A 31 -8.90 10.12 14.37
N PHE A 32 -10.03 9.81 14.97
CA PHE A 32 -10.37 8.43 15.31
C PHE A 32 -10.37 7.60 14.02
N GLY A 33 -9.67 6.48 14.00
CA GLY A 33 -9.61 5.60 12.85
C GLY A 33 -8.31 4.83 12.73
N LEU A 34 -8.11 4.24 11.56
CA LEU A 34 -6.90 3.49 11.24
C LEU A 34 -5.75 4.45 10.90
N HIS A 35 -4.63 4.28 11.61
CA HIS A 35 -3.40 5.05 11.39
C HIS A 35 -2.22 4.11 11.19
N TRP A 36 -1.35 4.45 10.24
CA TRP A 36 -0.10 3.72 10.01
C TRP A 36 1.03 4.66 9.59
N ILE A 37 2.24 4.18 9.73
CA ILE A 37 3.44 4.83 9.18
C ILE A 37 3.54 4.42 7.72
N ASP A 38 3.55 5.38 6.80
CA ASP A 38 3.77 5.08 5.39
C ASP A 38 5.19 4.56 5.18
N VAL A 39 5.28 3.44 4.46
CA VAL A 39 6.55 2.80 4.10
C VAL A 39 6.68 2.93 2.58
N PRO A 40 7.71 3.66 2.10
CA PRO A 40 7.94 3.81 0.68
C PRO A 40 8.05 2.46 -0.03
N GLU A 41 7.49 2.34 -1.23
CA GLU A 41 7.72 1.18 -2.08
C GLU A 41 9.20 1.12 -2.49
N ALA A 42 9.73 -0.10 -2.70
CA ALA A 42 11.15 -0.32 -2.99
C ALA A 42 11.66 0.45 -4.24
N PHE A 43 10.75 0.89 -5.09
CA PHE A 43 11.03 1.62 -6.33
C PHE A 43 11.13 3.13 -6.17
N GLU A 44 10.61 3.69 -5.09
CA GLU A 44 10.77 5.12 -4.77
C GLU A 44 12.23 5.47 -4.51
N ALA A 45 13.06 4.48 -4.15
CA ALA A 45 14.52 4.62 -4.05
C ALA A 45 15.23 4.81 -5.41
N GLY A 46 14.55 4.53 -6.54
CA GLY A 46 15.09 4.64 -7.91
C GLY A 46 14.75 5.94 -8.65
N GLY A 47 14.00 6.84 -8.03
CA GLY A 47 13.60 8.13 -8.57
C GLY A 47 12.11 8.17 -8.94
N GLU A 48 11.42 9.19 -8.46
CA GLU A 48 9.97 9.45 -8.59
C GLU A 48 9.46 9.65 -10.04
N ASN A 49 10.32 9.48 -11.04
CA ASN A 49 10.02 9.76 -12.45
C ASN A 49 9.97 8.53 -13.35
N ALA A 50 10.06 7.31 -12.80
CA ALA A 50 9.95 6.09 -13.60
C ALA A 50 8.48 5.74 -13.82
N ILE A 51 8.01 5.78 -15.05
CA ILE A 51 6.67 5.33 -15.43
C ILE A 51 6.76 3.84 -15.78
N PRO A 52 6.02 2.93 -15.10
CA PRO A 52 6.00 1.54 -15.47
C PRO A 52 5.35 1.35 -16.84
N ILE A 53 5.86 0.43 -17.63
CA ILE A 53 5.29 0.01 -18.91
C ILE A 53 5.07 -1.49 -18.91
N LEU A 54 4.05 -1.95 -19.64
CA LEU A 54 3.86 -3.36 -19.94
C LEU A 54 4.58 -3.67 -21.24
N GLU A 55 5.36 -4.75 -21.24
CA GLU A 55 6.03 -5.29 -22.42
C GLU A 55 5.38 -6.63 -22.79
N GLU A 56 4.94 -6.75 -24.03
CA GLU A 56 4.40 -8.02 -24.52
C GLU A 56 5.52 -9.02 -24.73
N VAL A 57 5.28 -10.27 -24.32
CA VAL A 57 6.17 -11.42 -24.56
C VAL A 57 5.53 -12.33 -25.60
N PRO A 58 5.76 -12.08 -26.91
CA PRO A 58 5.05 -12.78 -27.99
C PRO A 58 5.23 -14.29 -27.98
N ASP A 59 6.40 -14.77 -27.53
CA ASP A 59 6.71 -16.20 -27.45
C ASP A 59 5.85 -16.97 -26.43
N LEU A 60 5.23 -16.24 -25.48
CA LEU A 60 4.31 -16.78 -24.47
C LEU A 60 2.84 -16.50 -24.81
N SER A 61 2.58 -15.79 -25.89
CA SER A 61 1.22 -15.46 -26.31
C SER A 61 0.52 -16.68 -26.92
N ILE A 62 -0.68 -16.98 -26.42
CA ILE A 62 -1.55 -18.03 -26.95
C ILE A 62 -2.67 -17.32 -27.71
N THR A 63 -2.62 -17.39 -29.05
CA THR A 63 -3.66 -16.83 -29.92
C THR A 63 -4.61 -17.92 -30.35
N THR A 64 -5.92 -17.69 -30.20
CA THR A 64 -6.97 -18.57 -30.72
C THR A 64 -7.89 -17.75 -31.62
N ASP A 65 -8.17 -18.23 -32.82
CA ASP A 65 -9.07 -17.58 -33.78
C ASP A 65 -10.55 -17.93 -33.53
N ASP A 66 -10.89 -18.31 -32.29
CA ASP A 66 -12.23 -18.82 -31.94
C ASP A 66 -13.21 -17.72 -31.46
N GLY A 67 -12.83 -16.47 -31.57
CA GLY A 67 -13.66 -15.32 -31.19
C GLY A 67 -13.93 -15.20 -29.68
N LYS A 68 -13.23 -15.96 -28.84
CA LYS A 68 -13.35 -15.87 -27.39
C LYS A 68 -12.62 -14.64 -26.82
N PRO A 69 -13.00 -14.22 -25.59
CA PRO A 69 -12.31 -13.14 -24.92
C PRO A 69 -10.81 -13.38 -24.74
N THR A 70 -10.02 -12.35 -24.90
CA THR A 70 -8.58 -12.39 -24.64
C THR A 70 -8.32 -12.39 -23.13
N HIS A 71 -7.45 -13.28 -22.67
CA HIS A 71 -6.96 -13.28 -21.30
C HIS A 71 -5.56 -12.65 -21.27
N ILE A 72 -5.28 -11.85 -20.26
CA ILE A 72 -4.00 -11.17 -20.07
C ILE A 72 -3.37 -11.69 -18.78
N LEU A 73 -2.15 -12.22 -18.87
CA LEU A 73 -1.32 -12.52 -17.71
C LEU A 73 -0.22 -11.46 -17.61
N ILE A 74 -0.13 -10.80 -16.46
CA ILE A 74 0.89 -9.80 -16.20
C ILE A 74 1.80 -10.34 -15.09
N GLU A 75 3.10 -10.46 -15.38
CA GLU A 75 4.11 -10.86 -14.40
C GLU A 75 4.91 -9.63 -13.96
N GLY A 76 5.01 -9.42 -12.63
CA GLY A 76 5.74 -8.31 -12.05
C GLY A 76 5.16 -7.87 -10.71
N ASP A 77 5.63 -6.72 -10.20
CA ASP A 77 5.04 -6.13 -9.00
C ASP A 77 3.63 -5.59 -9.27
N ASN A 78 2.68 -5.98 -8.43
CA ASN A 78 1.27 -5.63 -8.59
C ASN A 78 1.00 -4.12 -8.51
N TYR A 79 1.80 -3.34 -7.81
CA TYR A 79 1.66 -1.89 -7.78
C TYR A 79 1.90 -1.29 -9.18
N HIS A 80 2.95 -1.73 -9.87
CA HIS A 80 3.25 -1.30 -11.23
C HIS A 80 2.23 -1.84 -12.25
N ALA A 81 1.85 -3.10 -12.13
CA ALA A 81 0.84 -3.71 -12.99
C ALA A 81 -0.51 -2.97 -12.90
N LEU A 82 -0.99 -2.70 -11.68
CA LEU A 82 -2.21 -1.94 -11.44
C LEU A 82 -2.10 -0.49 -11.94
N THR A 83 -0.93 0.14 -11.79
CA THR A 83 -0.68 1.48 -12.32
C THR A 83 -0.84 1.49 -13.84
N CYS A 84 -0.23 0.54 -14.55
CA CYS A 84 -0.38 0.41 -16.01
C CYS A 84 -1.83 0.15 -16.41
N LEU A 85 -2.53 -0.75 -15.71
CA LEU A 85 -3.93 -1.06 -16.00
C LEU A 85 -4.85 0.15 -15.80
N ASN A 86 -4.56 1.05 -14.87
CA ASN A 86 -5.37 2.24 -14.65
C ASN A 86 -5.39 3.19 -15.86
N TYR A 87 -4.37 3.17 -16.71
CA TYR A 87 -4.40 3.97 -17.96
C TYR A 87 -5.40 3.43 -18.99
N THR A 88 -5.69 2.13 -18.96
CA THR A 88 -6.50 1.47 -20.02
C THR A 88 -7.82 0.91 -19.51
N HIS A 89 -7.92 0.56 -18.24
CA HIS A 89 -9.03 -0.19 -17.65
C HIS A 89 -9.73 0.52 -16.48
N GLN A 90 -9.49 1.81 -16.27
CA GLN A 90 -10.17 2.57 -15.23
C GLN A 90 -11.70 2.49 -15.39
N GLY A 91 -12.40 2.12 -14.31
CA GLY A 91 -13.84 1.98 -14.28
C GLY A 91 -14.42 0.90 -15.22
N LYS A 92 -13.62 -0.12 -15.58
CA LYS A 92 -14.04 -1.16 -16.54
C LYS A 92 -14.11 -2.57 -15.97
N VAL A 93 -13.62 -2.78 -14.76
CA VAL A 93 -13.52 -4.11 -14.14
C VAL A 93 -14.78 -4.41 -13.34
N ASP A 94 -15.44 -5.53 -13.64
CA ASP A 94 -16.65 -5.96 -12.93
C ASP A 94 -16.32 -6.62 -11.60
N VAL A 95 -15.26 -7.45 -11.57
CA VAL A 95 -14.88 -8.23 -10.39
C VAL A 95 -13.37 -8.23 -10.22
N ILE A 96 -12.93 -7.95 -9.01
CA ILE A 96 -11.55 -8.13 -8.58
C ILE A 96 -11.51 -9.21 -7.50
N TYR A 97 -10.61 -10.18 -7.64
CA TYR A 97 -10.28 -11.14 -6.60
C TYR A 97 -8.80 -11.01 -6.26
N ILE A 98 -8.47 -10.88 -4.99
CA ILE A 98 -7.09 -10.81 -4.51
C ILE A 98 -6.85 -11.76 -3.35
N ASP A 99 -5.64 -12.27 -3.30
CA ASP A 99 -5.10 -13.11 -2.24
C ASP A 99 -3.78 -12.47 -1.75
N PRO A 100 -3.86 -11.47 -0.84
CA PRO A 100 -2.69 -10.72 -0.40
C PRO A 100 -1.87 -11.52 0.61
N PRO A 101 -0.63 -11.08 0.94
CA PRO A 101 0.12 -11.63 2.06
C PRO A 101 -0.69 -11.54 3.36
N TYR A 102 -0.79 -12.63 4.12
CA TYR A 102 -1.57 -12.68 5.36
C TYR A 102 -0.83 -12.15 6.59
N ASN A 103 0.44 -11.78 6.43
CA ASN A 103 1.30 -11.25 7.49
C ASN A 103 1.49 -12.20 8.69
N THR A 104 1.49 -13.50 8.44
CA THR A 104 1.63 -14.54 9.49
C THR A 104 3.02 -14.63 10.10
N GLY A 105 4.00 -13.95 9.48
CA GLY A 105 5.39 -13.97 9.91
C GLY A 105 6.15 -15.25 9.52
N SER A 106 5.56 -16.11 8.73
CA SER A 106 6.25 -17.29 8.20
C SER A 106 7.18 -16.91 7.06
N ASP A 107 8.48 -17.20 7.22
CA ASP A 107 9.51 -16.95 6.18
C ASP A 107 9.54 -18.05 5.11
N GLY A 108 8.46 -18.83 4.96
CA GLY A 108 8.38 -19.95 4.04
C GLY A 108 7.80 -19.55 2.70
N PHE A 109 8.57 -19.74 1.63
CA PHE A 109 8.27 -19.50 0.23
C PHE A 109 8.71 -18.14 -0.35
N THR A 110 8.71 -18.06 -1.67
CA THR A 110 9.20 -17.03 -2.58
C THR A 110 8.68 -15.61 -2.27
N TYR A 111 7.62 -15.49 -1.50
CA TYR A 111 7.03 -14.22 -1.07
C TYR A 111 7.30 -13.99 0.42
N LYS A 112 7.87 -12.84 0.76
CA LYS A 112 7.97 -12.40 2.16
C LYS A 112 6.57 -12.09 2.69
N ASP A 113 5.97 -13.05 3.38
CA ASP A 113 4.67 -12.87 4.04
C ASP A 113 4.78 -11.95 5.26
N LYS A 114 5.97 -11.88 5.87
CA LYS A 114 6.25 -11.02 7.02
C LYS A 114 6.44 -9.56 6.60
N ARG A 115 5.44 -8.74 6.90
CA ARG A 115 5.43 -7.29 6.68
C ARG A 115 5.22 -6.49 7.97
N PHE A 116 5.84 -6.96 9.05
CA PHE A 116 5.84 -6.21 10.31
C PHE A 116 6.90 -5.12 10.30
N LEU A 117 6.53 -3.94 10.77
CA LEU A 117 7.46 -2.88 11.10
C LEU A 117 8.09 -3.19 12.46
N ASP A 118 9.40 -3.41 12.50
CA ASP A 118 10.12 -3.77 13.71
C ASP A 118 10.80 -2.57 14.39
N LYS A 119 10.92 -1.44 13.70
CA LYS A 119 11.56 -0.21 14.17
C LYS A 119 10.80 1.03 13.78
N TYR A 120 10.89 2.05 14.63
CA TYR A 120 10.49 3.41 14.26
C TYR A 120 11.43 4.00 13.20
N PRO A 121 11.05 5.13 12.54
CA PRO A 121 11.92 5.81 11.58
C PRO A 121 13.26 6.28 12.17
N ASP A 122 13.32 6.54 13.47
CA ASP A 122 14.53 6.91 14.21
C ASP A 122 15.43 5.71 14.53
N GLY A 123 15.05 4.49 14.14
CA GLY A 123 15.78 3.25 14.35
C GLY A 123 15.53 2.57 15.71
N THR A 124 14.75 3.17 16.62
CA THR A 124 14.38 2.53 17.89
C THR A 124 13.47 1.33 17.68
N GLN A 125 13.58 0.31 18.53
CA GLN A 125 12.78 -0.92 18.41
C GLN A 125 11.32 -0.65 18.73
N LEU A 126 10.44 -1.12 17.86
CA LEU A 126 9.00 -1.09 18.06
C LEU A 126 8.59 -2.25 18.97
N PRO A 127 7.83 -2.02 20.06
CA PRO A 127 7.33 -3.10 20.91
C PRO A 127 6.52 -4.14 20.12
N LYS A 128 6.67 -5.43 20.44
CA LYS A 128 6.01 -6.54 19.71
C LYS A 128 4.49 -6.40 19.62
N ASN A 129 3.86 -5.79 20.62
CA ASN A 129 2.40 -5.62 20.67
C ASN A 129 1.95 -4.21 20.22
N HIS A 130 2.84 -3.45 19.59
CA HIS A 130 2.49 -2.09 19.18
C HIS A 130 1.68 -2.10 17.88
N PRO A 131 0.53 -1.38 17.80
CA PRO A 131 -0.33 -1.38 16.60
C PRO A 131 0.39 -0.95 15.32
N LEU A 132 1.36 -0.02 15.43
CA LEU A 132 2.14 0.45 14.27
C LEU A 132 3.00 -0.65 13.60
N ARG A 133 3.14 -1.83 14.21
CA ARG A 133 3.84 -2.95 13.54
C ARG A 133 3.18 -3.38 12.25
N HIS A 134 1.87 -3.21 12.15
CA HIS A 134 1.09 -3.51 10.96
C HIS A 134 1.24 -2.43 9.85
N SER A 135 1.95 -1.33 10.13
CA SER A 135 2.09 -0.19 9.20
C SER A 135 2.67 -0.59 7.85
N SER A 136 3.67 -1.47 7.82
CA SER A 136 4.29 -1.92 6.58
C SER A 136 3.31 -2.69 5.69
N TRP A 137 2.46 -3.52 6.28
CA TRP A 137 1.40 -4.24 5.58
C TRP A 137 0.29 -3.30 5.12
N LEU A 138 -0.13 -2.38 5.97
CA LEU A 138 -1.16 -1.38 5.66
C LEU A 138 -0.72 -0.45 4.53
N SER A 139 0.51 0.06 4.58
CA SER A 139 1.08 0.90 3.53
C SER A 139 1.13 0.16 2.18
N PHE A 140 1.57 -1.10 2.20
CA PHE A 140 1.58 -1.96 1.01
C PHE A 140 0.18 -2.17 0.43
N MET A 141 -0.80 -2.44 1.28
CA MET A 141 -2.19 -2.69 0.86
C MET A 141 -2.89 -1.40 0.42
N ASP A 142 -2.73 -0.29 1.12
CA ASP A 142 -3.40 0.97 0.84
C ASP A 142 -3.17 1.43 -0.61
N LYS A 143 -1.92 1.43 -1.04
CA LYS A 143 -1.53 1.83 -2.40
C LYS A 143 -2.21 0.95 -3.46
N ARG A 144 -2.23 -0.36 -3.24
CA ARG A 144 -2.83 -1.34 -4.17
C ARG A 144 -4.36 -1.30 -4.16
N MET A 145 -4.97 -1.11 -3.00
CA MET A 145 -6.42 -0.99 -2.86
C MET A 145 -6.97 0.28 -3.53
N LYS A 146 -6.27 1.40 -3.44
CA LYS A 146 -6.61 2.64 -4.15
C LYS A 146 -6.57 2.46 -5.66
N LEU A 147 -5.53 1.80 -6.18
CA LEU A 147 -5.42 1.49 -7.61
C LEU A 147 -6.52 0.51 -8.05
N ALA A 148 -6.80 -0.51 -7.26
CA ALA A 148 -7.86 -1.48 -7.53
C ALA A 148 -9.24 -0.81 -7.53
N SER A 149 -9.50 0.09 -6.59
CA SER A 149 -10.75 0.85 -6.53
C SER A 149 -10.99 1.66 -7.80
N SER A 150 -9.93 2.26 -8.37
CA SER A 150 -10.05 3.02 -9.62
C SER A 150 -10.36 2.15 -10.83
N LEU A 151 -10.02 0.87 -10.81
CA LEU A 151 -10.31 -0.08 -11.90
C LEU A 151 -11.76 -0.56 -11.88
N LEU A 152 -12.37 -0.65 -10.69
CA LEU A 152 -13.73 -1.15 -10.54
C LEU A 152 -14.75 -0.23 -11.22
N LYS A 153 -15.78 -0.85 -11.81
CA LYS A 153 -17.01 -0.17 -12.19
C LYS A 153 -17.76 0.30 -10.93
N GLU A 154 -18.72 1.19 -11.12
CA GLU A 154 -19.57 1.70 -10.03
C GLU A 154 -20.34 0.58 -9.33
N ASP A 155 -20.76 -0.45 -10.06
CA ASP A 155 -21.41 -1.66 -9.58
C ASP A 155 -20.46 -2.87 -9.45
N GLY A 156 -19.15 -2.65 -9.56
CA GLY A 156 -18.13 -3.68 -9.45
C GLY A 156 -17.92 -4.17 -8.02
N VAL A 157 -17.42 -5.39 -7.87
CA VAL A 157 -17.22 -6.04 -6.57
C VAL A 157 -15.77 -6.51 -6.40
N ILE A 158 -15.22 -6.34 -5.19
CA ILE A 158 -13.92 -6.88 -4.83
C ILE A 158 -14.06 -7.97 -3.77
N TYR A 159 -13.37 -9.09 -3.96
CA TYR A 159 -13.23 -10.19 -3.01
C TYR A 159 -11.77 -10.27 -2.55
N ILE A 160 -11.56 -10.40 -1.26
CA ILE A 160 -10.23 -10.43 -0.66
C ILE A 160 -10.13 -11.61 0.30
N SER A 161 -9.21 -12.55 0.01
CA SER A 161 -8.85 -13.60 0.94
C SER A 161 -7.96 -13.03 2.04
N ILE A 162 -8.23 -13.35 3.29
CA ILE A 162 -7.41 -12.88 4.42
C ILE A 162 -7.64 -13.79 5.63
N ASN A 163 -6.63 -13.92 6.47
CA ASN A 163 -6.75 -14.59 7.75
C ASN A 163 -7.12 -13.60 8.86
N GLU A 164 -7.26 -14.13 10.08
CA GLU A 164 -7.64 -13.37 11.27
C GLU A 164 -6.61 -12.32 11.71
N GLU A 165 -5.31 -12.49 11.33
CA GLU A 165 -4.23 -11.62 11.75
C GLU A 165 -4.41 -10.18 11.25
N GLU A 166 -4.76 -10.01 9.97
CA GLU A 166 -4.93 -8.68 9.35
C GLU A 166 -6.37 -8.34 8.99
N TYR A 167 -7.34 -9.22 9.29
CA TYR A 167 -8.74 -8.98 8.93
C TYR A 167 -9.29 -7.64 9.42
N ALA A 168 -9.03 -7.29 10.69
CA ALA A 168 -9.55 -6.04 11.27
C ALA A 168 -8.94 -4.81 10.59
N ASN A 169 -7.64 -4.84 10.33
CA ASN A 169 -6.92 -3.78 9.65
C ASN A 169 -7.39 -3.63 8.19
N LEU A 170 -7.55 -4.76 7.49
CA LEU A 170 -8.08 -4.79 6.13
C LEU A 170 -9.49 -4.21 6.06
N LYS A 171 -10.37 -4.58 7.01
CA LYS A 171 -11.74 -4.07 7.05
C LYS A 171 -11.77 -2.54 7.17
N LEU A 172 -10.98 -1.98 8.09
CA LEU A 172 -10.90 -0.53 8.28
C LEU A 172 -10.28 0.17 7.06
N LEU A 173 -9.28 -0.43 6.44
CA LEU A 173 -8.68 0.07 5.22
C LEU A 173 -9.70 0.08 4.06
N CYS A 174 -10.43 -1.01 3.86
CA CYS A 174 -11.47 -1.09 2.85
C CYS A 174 -12.58 -0.05 3.10
N ASP A 175 -12.99 0.16 4.34
CA ASP A 175 -13.98 1.20 4.68
C ASP A 175 -13.48 2.59 4.30
N SER A 176 -12.18 2.86 4.44
CA SER A 176 -11.59 4.16 4.05
C SER A 176 -11.48 4.34 2.54
N VAL A 177 -11.23 3.27 1.78
CA VAL A 177 -11.04 3.31 0.32
C VAL A 177 -12.35 3.23 -0.45
N PHE A 178 -13.22 2.30 -0.05
CA PHE A 178 -14.48 2.01 -0.78
C PHE A 178 -15.71 2.63 -0.13
N GLY A 179 -15.61 3.11 1.10
CA GLY A 179 -16.73 3.61 1.89
C GLY A 179 -17.38 2.52 2.75
N TYR A 180 -17.68 2.88 4.00
CA TYR A 180 -18.26 1.98 5.00
C TYR A 180 -19.56 1.30 4.55
N SER A 181 -20.41 2.00 3.81
CA SER A 181 -21.72 1.49 3.35
C SER A 181 -21.62 0.42 2.28
N ASN A 182 -20.45 0.26 1.65
CA ASN A 182 -20.23 -0.68 0.55
C ASN A 182 -19.74 -2.06 1.01
N TYR A 183 -19.62 -2.27 2.32
CA TYR A 183 -19.31 -3.57 2.85
C TYR A 183 -20.49 -4.54 2.69
N ILE A 184 -20.25 -5.70 2.05
CA ILE A 184 -21.29 -6.69 1.77
C ILE A 184 -21.32 -7.78 2.86
N THR A 185 -20.26 -8.59 2.96
CA THR A 185 -20.24 -9.73 3.89
C THR A 185 -18.86 -10.36 4.06
N ILE A 186 -18.76 -11.27 5.03
CA ILE A 186 -17.67 -12.23 5.19
C ILE A 186 -18.17 -13.60 4.73
N LEU A 187 -17.38 -14.22 3.84
CA LEU A 187 -17.54 -15.62 3.48
C LEU A 187 -16.58 -16.47 4.34
N ARG A 188 -17.07 -17.49 5.02
CA ARG A 188 -16.27 -18.42 5.83
C ARG A 188 -16.29 -19.81 5.21
#